data_b3093c3cfd25c8f3e6bff5459761defb
#
_entry.id   b3093c3cfd25c8f3e6bff5459761defb
#
_cell.length_a   1.000
_cell.length_b   1.000
_cell.length_c   1.000
_cell.angle_alpha   90.00
_cell.angle_beta   90.00
_cell.angle_gamma   90.00
#
_symmetry.space_group_name_H-M   'P 1'
#
loop_
_entity.id
_entity.type
_entity.pdbx_description
1 polymer ?
#
loop_
_entity_poly.entity_id
_entity_poly.type
_entity_poly.pdbx_seq_one_letter_code
_entity_poly.pdbx_strand_id
1 'polypeptide(L)'
;RASQFTALSKITTRAGEIIEGSEPLTEIGELLHQSWMTKRELSAKVSNPVVDKIYDSARLAGALGGKLTGVGGGGMMLLFVPKIKQDSVKSALSNCLFIPFTFSKTGSKIIFSDQQQRYEKEEKARAENVPSFVELSEI
;
A
#
# COMPACT_ATOMS: atom_id res chain seq x y z
N ARG A 1 19.21 -6.49 5.52
CA ARG A 1 17.90 -5.97 6.00
C ARG A 1 17.98 -4.51 6.45
N ALA A 2 19.00 -4.09 7.21
CA ALA A 2 19.14 -2.67 7.62
C ALA A 2 19.27 -1.73 6.42
N SER A 3 20.01 -2.10 5.38
CA SER A 3 20.18 -1.33 4.15
C SER A 3 18.87 -1.13 3.38
N GLN A 4 18.01 -2.15 3.31
CA GLN A 4 16.70 -2.05 2.66
C GLN A 4 15.76 -1.11 3.42
N PHE A 5 15.75 -1.15 4.76
CA PHE A 5 14.96 -0.21 5.55
C PHE A 5 15.42 1.25 5.36
N THR A 6 16.74 1.47 5.32
CA THR A 6 17.29 2.79 5.01
C THR A 6 16.90 3.25 3.59
N ALA A 7 16.94 2.36 2.60
CA ALA A 7 16.51 2.68 1.24
C ALA A 7 15.03 3.05 1.19
N LEU A 8 14.16 2.27 1.84
CA LEU A 8 12.72 2.56 1.91
C LEU A 8 12.43 3.89 2.60
N SER A 9 13.15 4.23 3.68
CA SER A 9 13.02 5.53 4.35
C SER A 9 13.38 6.69 3.40
N LYS A 10 14.49 6.59 2.68
CA LYS A 10 14.88 7.60 1.68
C LYS A 10 13.85 7.77 0.57
N ILE A 11 13.31 6.66 0.06
CA ILE A 11 12.24 6.68 -0.96
C ILE A 11 11.00 7.41 -0.43
N THR A 12 10.63 7.16 0.83
CA THR A 12 9.46 7.82 1.45
C THR A 12 9.67 9.32 1.61
N THR A 13 10.86 9.74 2.09
CA THR A 13 11.21 11.16 2.19
C THR A 13 11.16 11.84 0.83
N ARG A 14 11.77 11.22 -0.19
CA ARG A 14 11.77 11.75 -1.55
C ARG A 14 10.36 11.86 -2.15
N ALA A 15 9.49 10.87 -1.90
CA ALA A 15 8.10 10.92 -2.33
C ALA A 15 7.35 12.11 -1.70
N GLY A 16 7.59 12.40 -0.41
CA GLY A 16 7.06 13.58 0.26
C GLY A 16 7.48 14.89 -0.42
N GLU A 17 8.77 15.04 -0.70
CA GLU A 17 9.32 16.22 -1.38
C GLU A 17 8.67 16.47 -2.76
N ILE A 18 8.45 15.40 -3.54
CA ILE A 18 7.79 15.49 -4.86
C ILE A 18 6.32 15.92 -4.70
N ILE A 19 5.60 15.36 -3.71
CA ILE A 19 4.18 15.67 -3.50
C ILE A 19 3.99 17.12 -3.02
N GLU A 20 4.91 17.64 -2.20
CA GLU A 20 4.86 19.00 -1.66
C GLU A 20 5.51 20.03 -2.62
N GLY A 21 6.32 19.56 -3.56
CA GLY A 21 7.05 20.39 -4.52
C GLY A 21 6.31 20.65 -5.82
N SER A 22 7.06 21.11 -6.81
CA SER A 22 6.59 21.35 -8.19
C SER A 22 7.09 20.32 -9.20
N GLU A 23 7.68 19.23 -8.73
CA GLU A 23 8.27 18.20 -9.58
C GLU A 23 7.18 17.33 -10.26
N PRO A 24 7.51 16.73 -11.42
CA PRO A 24 6.54 15.87 -12.10
C PRO A 24 6.15 14.67 -11.25
N LEU A 25 4.85 14.48 -11.02
CA LEU A 25 4.33 13.32 -10.28
C LEU A 25 4.72 11.96 -10.91
N THR A 26 5.19 11.94 -12.16
CA THR A 26 5.70 10.72 -12.82
C THR A 26 6.88 10.10 -12.07
N GLU A 27 7.66 10.90 -11.33
CA GLU A 27 8.75 10.40 -10.48
C GLU A 27 8.24 9.49 -9.35
N ILE A 28 7.02 9.74 -8.85
CA ILE A 28 6.37 8.84 -7.87
C ILE A 28 6.24 7.42 -8.43
N GLY A 29 5.97 7.28 -9.72
CA GLY A 29 5.91 5.97 -10.37
C GLY A 29 7.23 5.21 -10.25
N GLU A 30 8.35 5.86 -10.50
CA GLU A 30 9.67 5.26 -10.37
C GLU A 30 10.03 4.94 -8.92
N LEU A 31 9.71 5.82 -7.99
CA LEU A 31 9.89 5.56 -6.55
C LEU A 31 9.06 4.36 -6.06
N LEU A 32 7.85 4.20 -6.57
CA LEU A 32 7.03 3.02 -6.30
C LEU A 32 7.69 1.75 -6.83
N HIS A 33 8.29 1.80 -8.04
CA HIS A 33 9.06 0.68 -8.58
C HIS A 33 10.23 0.30 -7.68
N GLN A 34 11.07 1.28 -7.33
CA GLN A 34 12.23 1.06 -6.44
C GLN A 34 11.80 0.50 -5.08
N SER A 35 10.73 1.05 -4.51
CA SER A 35 10.16 0.55 -3.24
C SER A 35 9.69 -0.89 -3.36
N TRP A 36 9.03 -1.25 -4.46
CA TRP A 36 8.56 -2.61 -4.71
C TRP A 36 9.73 -3.59 -4.84
N MET A 37 10.75 -3.26 -5.64
CA MET A 37 11.93 -4.09 -5.80
C MET A 37 12.66 -4.30 -4.46
N THR A 38 12.87 -3.22 -3.68
CA THR A 38 13.49 -3.30 -2.35
C THR A 38 12.69 -4.19 -1.39
N LYS A 39 11.36 -4.12 -1.42
CA LYS A 39 10.51 -4.99 -0.58
C LYS A 39 10.58 -6.45 -0.96
N ARG A 40 10.66 -6.78 -2.24
CA ARG A 40 10.83 -8.17 -2.70
C ARG A 40 12.13 -8.80 -2.17
N GLU A 41 13.19 -8.01 -2.01
CA GLU A 41 14.46 -8.47 -1.42
C GLU A 41 14.36 -8.76 0.08
N LEU A 42 13.41 -8.16 0.79
CA LEU A 42 13.25 -8.36 2.24
C LEU A 42 12.76 -9.77 2.60
N SER A 43 11.87 -10.34 1.80
CA SER A 43 11.28 -11.65 2.06
C SER A 43 10.65 -12.25 0.80
N ALA A 44 10.89 -13.54 0.60
CA ALA A 44 10.22 -14.32 -0.45
C ALA A 44 8.68 -14.40 -0.29
N LYS A 45 8.14 -14.02 0.88
CA LYS A 45 6.69 -14.00 1.13
C LYS A 45 6.01 -12.71 0.65
N VAL A 46 6.76 -11.69 0.23
CA VAL A 46 6.21 -10.40 -0.24
C VAL A 46 5.57 -10.54 -1.60
N SER A 47 6.08 -11.40 -2.45
CA SER A 47 5.57 -11.65 -3.80
C SER A 47 5.48 -13.15 -4.08
N ASN A 48 4.89 -13.49 -5.23
CA ASN A 48 4.85 -14.82 -5.78
C ASN A 48 4.88 -14.74 -7.32
N PRO A 49 5.09 -15.87 -8.05
CA PRO A 49 5.20 -15.86 -9.51
C PRO A 49 4.01 -15.25 -10.25
N VAL A 50 2.80 -15.35 -9.69
CA VAL A 50 1.58 -14.76 -10.29
C VAL A 50 1.63 -13.25 -10.16
N VAL A 51 1.94 -12.74 -8.97
CA VAL A 51 2.08 -11.29 -8.70
C VAL A 51 3.20 -10.71 -9.55
N ASP A 52 4.33 -11.41 -9.65
CA ASP A 52 5.47 -10.98 -10.46
C ASP A 52 5.09 -10.86 -11.94
N LYS A 53 4.41 -11.87 -12.49
CA LYS A 53 3.94 -11.86 -13.86
C LYS A 53 2.97 -10.71 -14.15
N ILE A 54 2.04 -10.44 -13.24
CA ILE A 54 1.10 -9.31 -13.35
C ILE A 54 1.88 -7.99 -13.36
N TYR A 55 2.81 -7.83 -12.45
CA TYR A 55 3.62 -6.62 -12.34
C TYR A 55 4.47 -6.38 -13.59
N ASP A 56 5.18 -7.41 -14.07
CA ASP A 56 6.02 -7.33 -15.27
C ASP A 56 5.19 -7.01 -16.51
N SER A 57 4.02 -7.63 -16.65
CA SER A 57 3.09 -7.32 -17.74
C SER A 57 2.62 -5.86 -17.71
N ALA A 58 2.32 -5.33 -16.51
CA ALA A 58 1.96 -3.92 -16.35
C ALA A 58 3.12 -2.98 -16.73
N ARG A 59 4.35 -3.30 -16.33
CA ARG A 59 5.55 -2.53 -16.66
C ARG A 59 5.80 -2.50 -18.17
N LEU A 60 5.72 -3.65 -18.84
CA LEU A 60 5.87 -3.76 -20.28
C LEU A 60 4.80 -2.97 -21.04
N ALA A 61 3.58 -2.89 -20.51
CA ALA A 61 2.48 -2.13 -21.11
C ALA A 61 2.57 -0.61 -20.82
N GLY A 62 3.49 -0.16 -19.97
CA GLY A 62 3.77 1.25 -19.73
C GLY A 62 3.45 1.78 -18.32
N ALA A 63 3.24 0.92 -17.34
CA ALA A 63 3.21 1.34 -15.95
C ALA A 63 4.61 1.80 -15.50
N LEU A 64 4.72 2.93 -14.82
CA LEU A 64 5.99 3.47 -14.29
C LEU A 64 6.42 2.80 -13.00
N GLY A 65 5.49 2.19 -12.29
CA GLY A 65 5.75 1.47 -11.05
C GLY A 65 4.46 1.06 -10.38
N GLY A 66 4.60 0.45 -9.22
CA GLY A 66 3.47 -0.02 -8.45
C GLY A 66 3.90 -0.84 -7.25
N LYS A 67 2.93 -1.29 -6.50
CA LYS A 67 3.16 -2.15 -5.32
C LYS A 67 1.94 -3.00 -5.04
N LEU A 68 2.16 -4.16 -4.48
CA LEU A 68 1.10 -4.96 -3.87
C LEU A 68 0.65 -4.30 -2.56
N THR A 69 -0.65 -4.14 -2.37
CA THR A 69 -1.28 -3.64 -1.15
C THR A 69 -1.95 -4.80 -0.41
N GLY A 70 -1.84 -4.82 0.91
CA GLY A 70 -2.30 -5.90 1.76
C GLY A 70 -1.14 -6.55 2.52
N VAL A 71 -1.33 -7.79 2.97
CA VAL A 71 -0.38 -8.52 3.84
C VAL A 71 0.76 -9.22 3.10
N GLY A 72 0.80 -9.14 1.77
CA GLY A 72 1.78 -9.85 0.93
C GLY A 72 1.26 -11.19 0.39
N GLY A 73 1.86 -11.65 -0.72
CA GLY A 73 1.45 -12.89 -1.39
C GLY A 73 0.10 -12.87 -2.10
N GLY A 74 -0.71 -11.82 -1.89
CA GLY A 74 -2.01 -11.59 -2.50
C GLY A 74 -2.56 -10.22 -2.12
N GLY A 75 -3.69 -9.82 -2.70
CA GLY A 75 -4.32 -8.52 -2.48
C GLY A 75 -4.52 -7.73 -3.76
N MET A 76 -4.39 -6.40 -3.69
CA MET A 76 -4.57 -5.50 -4.81
C MET A 76 -3.23 -4.93 -5.28
N MET A 77 -3.01 -4.95 -6.59
CA MET A 77 -1.85 -4.29 -7.21
C MET A 77 -2.19 -2.83 -7.51
N LEU A 78 -1.54 -1.90 -6.79
CA LEU A 78 -1.59 -0.48 -7.11
C LEU A 78 -0.54 -0.19 -8.18
N LEU A 79 -0.95 0.44 -9.28
CA LEU A 79 -0.06 0.79 -10.38
C LEU A 79 -0.09 2.30 -10.63
N PHE A 80 1.06 2.89 -10.84
CA PHE A 80 1.19 4.25 -11.36
C PHE A 80 1.34 4.18 -12.88
N VAL A 81 0.32 4.67 -13.60
CA VAL A 81 0.26 4.57 -15.05
C VAL A 81 -0.01 5.94 -15.66
N PRO A 82 0.86 6.46 -16.55
CA PRO A 82 0.58 7.67 -17.30
C PRO A 82 -0.74 7.53 -18.06
N LYS A 83 -1.53 8.62 -18.13
CA LYS A 83 -2.87 8.61 -18.70
C LYS A 83 -2.91 7.98 -20.11
N ILE A 84 -1.92 8.30 -20.95
CA ILE A 84 -1.80 7.79 -22.32
C ILE A 84 -1.51 6.28 -22.40
N LYS A 85 -1.10 5.64 -21.30
CA LYS A 85 -0.77 4.20 -21.23
C LYS A 85 -1.83 3.37 -20.51
N GLN A 86 -2.86 4.01 -19.93
CA GLN A 86 -3.85 3.31 -19.10
C GLN A 86 -4.60 2.22 -19.87
N ASP A 87 -5.01 2.49 -21.11
CA ASP A 87 -5.72 1.50 -21.92
C ASP A 87 -4.83 0.31 -22.32
N SER A 88 -3.55 0.58 -22.62
CA SER A 88 -2.57 -0.48 -22.88
C SER A 88 -2.38 -1.39 -21.67
N VAL A 89 -2.25 -0.81 -20.49
CA VAL A 89 -2.10 -1.58 -19.24
C VAL A 89 -3.37 -2.36 -18.90
N LYS A 90 -4.55 -1.76 -19.05
CA LYS A 90 -5.83 -2.47 -18.86
C LYS A 90 -5.97 -3.66 -19.81
N SER A 91 -5.60 -3.49 -21.07
CA SER A 91 -5.63 -4.57 -22.07
C SER A 91 -4.65 -5.68 -21.72
N ALA A 92 -3.42 -5.34 -21.31
CA ALA A 92 -2.42 -6.32 -20.90
C ALA A 92 -2.82 -7.11 -19.63
N LEU A 93 -3.65 -6.52 -18.79
CA LEU A 93 -4.16 -7.11 -17.53
C LEU A 93 -5.65 -7.47 -17.62
N SER A 94 -6.15 -7.80 -18.79
CA SER A 94 -7.58 -8.11 -19.04
C SER A 94 -8.12 -9.27 -18.18
N ASN A 95 -7.25 -10.16 -17.70
CA ASN A 95 -7.59 -11.25 -16.79
C ASN A 95 -7.68 -10.83 -15.32
N CYS A 96 -7.38 -9.57 -15.01
CA CYS A 96 -7.44 -9.04 -13.65
C CYS A 96 -8.68 -8.15 -13.47
N LEU A 97 -9.26 -8.15 -12.27
CA LEU A 97 -10.31 -7.20 -11.92
C LEU A 97 -9.73 -5.79 -11.81
N PHE A 98 -10.22 -4.87 -12.62
CA PHE A 98 -9.88 -3.46 -12.52
C PHE A 98 -10.80 -2.77 -11.51
N ILE A 99 -10.20 -2.14 -10.50
CA ILE A 99 -10.92 -1.38 -9.46
C ILE A 99 -10.59 0.09 -9.61
N PRO A 100 -11.54 0.93 -10.10
CA PRO A 100 -11.34 2.36 -10.16
C PRO A 100 -11.38 2.96 -8.75
N PHE A 101 -10.53 3.94 -8.48
CA PHE A 101 -10.54 4.68 -7.22
C PHE A 101 -10.17 6.14 -7.45
N THR A 102 -10.49 6.98 -6.48
CA THR A 102 -10.09 8.38 -6.42
C THR A 102 -9.48 8.68 -5.06
N PHE A 103 -8.59 9.67 -5.01
CA PHE A 103 -8.03 10.12 -3.74
C PHE A 103 -9.06 10.92 -2.95
N SER A 104 -9.15 10.62 -1.64
CA SER A 104 -9.90 11.46 -0.71
C SER A 104 -9.13 12.76 -0.47
N LYS A 105 -9.84 13.88 -0.49
CA LYS A 105 -9.29 15.21 -0.17
C LYS A 105 -9.28 15.51 1.31
N THR A 106 -9.86 14.64 2.12
CA THR A 106 -9.99 14.84 3.57
C THR A 106 -9.32 13.69 4.30
N GLY A 107 -8.55 14.02 5.34
CA GLY A 107 -7.94 13.04 6.23
C GLY A 107 -8.98 12.38 7.17
N SER A 108 -8.50 11.84 8.27
CA SER A 108 -9.36 11.26 9.30
C SER A 108 -10.40 12.24 9.80
N LYS A 109 -11.64 11.77 9.95
CA LYS A 109 -12.76 12.57 10.47
C LYS A 109 -13.37 11.88 11.66
N ILE A 110 -13.74 12.66 12.67
CA ILE A 110 -14.63 12.19 13.73
C ILE A 110 -16.02 12.11 13.13
N ILE A 111 -16.54 10.89 12.93
CA ILE A 111 -17.87 10.63 12.39
C ILE A 111 -18.92 10.52 13.48
N PHE A 112 -18.50 10.24 14.72
CA PHE A 112 -19.33 10.20 15.91
C PHE A 112 -18.48 10.58 17.12
N SER A 113 -19.02 11.42 17.99
CA SER A 113 -18.46 11.75 19.30
C SER A 113 -19.61 11.95 20.27
N ASP A 114 -19.74 11.08 21.26
CA ASP A 114 -20.70 11.27 22.34
C ASP A 114 -19.99 11.98 23.51
N GLN A 115 -20.29 13.28 23.66
CA GLN A 115 -19.72 14.09 24.74
C GLN A 115 -20.45 13.91 26.08
N GLN A 116 -21.61 13.25 26.09
CA GLN A 116 -22.44 13.09 27.27
C GLN A 116 -22.15 11.78 28.02
N GLN A 117 -21.60 10.78 27.33
CA GLN A 117 -21.28 9.49 27.93
C GLN A 117 -19.79 9.42 28.32
N ARG A 118 -19.53 9.40 29.60
CA ARG A 118 -18.19 9.14 30.15
C ARG A 118 -18.04 7.64 30.35
N TYR A 119 -17.19 7.02 29.53
CA TYR A 119 -16.92 5.57 29.53
C TYR A 119 -15.88 5.15 30.59
N GLU A 120 -15.62 6.00 31.60
CA GLU A 120 -14.58 5.75 32.63
C GLU A 120 -14.77 4.43 33.38
N LYS A 121 -16.03 4.01 33.57
CA LYS A 121 -16.35 2.72 34.25
C LYS A 121 -16.08 1.53 33.33
N GLU A 122 -16.45 1.64 32.05
CA GLU A 122 -16.23 0.62 31.05
C GLU A 122 -14.75 0.48 30.70
N GLU A 123 -14.01 1.58 30.65
CA GLU A 123 -12.56 1.56 30.44
C GLU A 123 -11.84 0.90 31.62
N LYS A 124 -12.25 1.18 32.85
CA LYS A 124 -11.73 0.52 34.05
C LYS A 124 -12.02 -0.97 34.06
N ALA A 125 -13.24 -1.37 33.72
CA ALA A 125 -13.63 -2.76 33.62
C ALA A 125 -12.88 -3.50 32.48
N ARG A 126 -12.57 -2.83 31.37
CA ARG A 126 -11.73 -3.39 30.27
C ARG A 126 -10.28 -3.56 30.72
N ALA A 127 -9.73 -2.60 31.46
CA ALA A 127 -8.36 -2.69 31.97
C ALA A 127 -8.19 -3.81 33.02
N GLU A 128 -9.23 -4.10 33.79
CA GLU A 128 -9.26 -5.20 34.74
C GLU A 128 -9.52 -6.57 34.10
N ASN A 129 -10.20 -6.61 32.96
CA ASN A 129 -10.52 -7.81 32.16
C ASN A 129 -9.79 -7.81 30.83
N VAL A 130 -8.46 -7.71 30.82
CA VAL A 130 -7.68 -7.95 29.61
C VAL A 130 -7.73 -9.46 29.32
N PRO A 131 -8.50 -9.94 28.32
CA PRO A 131 -8.41 -11.34 27.94
C PRO A 131 -6.99 -11.61 27.48
N SER A 132 -6.36 -12.66 27.98
CA SER A 132 -5.09 -13.13 27.46
C SER A 132 -5.27 -13.33 25.95
N PHE A 133 -4.45 -12.64 25.15
CA PHE A 133 -4.46 -12.79 23.72
C PHE A 133 -4.00 -14.21 23.38
N VAL A 134 -4.91 -15.04 22.87
CA VAL A 134 -4.58 -16.38 22.39
C VAL A 134 -4.33 -16.26 20.90
N GLU A 135 -3.14 -16.63 20.45
CA GLU A 135 -2.84 -16.68 19.00
C GLU A 135 -3.72 -17.75 18.34
N LEU A 136 -4.26 -17.42 17.15
CA LEU A 136 -5.10 -18.32 16.35
C LEU A 136 -4.39 -19.63 15.93
N SER A 137 -3.07 -19.71 16.11
CA SER A 137 -2.28 -20.92 15.88
C SER A 137 -2.45 -22.00 16.96
N GLU A 138 -3.15 -21.70 18.07
CA GLU A 138 -3.38 -22.63 19.19
C GLU A 138 -4.82 -23.15 19.27
N ILE A 139 -5.66 -22.84 18.26
CA ILE A 139 -7.01 -23.39 18.04
C ILE A 139 -6.97 -24.36 16.88
#